data_0229139ceecc57d899807fd67364ed1c
#
_entry.id   0229139ceecc57d899807fd67364ed1c
#
_cell.length_a   1.000
_cell.length_b   1.000
_cell.length_c   1.000
_cell.angle_alpha   90.00
_cell.angle_beta   90.00
_cell.angle_gamma   90.00
#
_symmetry.space_group_name_H-M   'P 1'
#
loop_
_entity.id
_entity.type
_entity.pdbx_description
1 polymer ?
#
loop_
_entity_poly.entity_id
_entity_poly.type
_entity_poly.pdbx_seq_one_letter_code
_entity_poly.pdbx_strand_id
1 'polypeptide(L)'
;GGSSGTQTFNYTGAIQTFTVPVGVTSITIDARGAQGGGSNGGAGGLGARMTGTYTVTPGQVLSVVVGQQGLLQVGGNAQNSSGGGGGSFVFGAGPTLLVAAGGGGGKCNWLSSSPLHPEAAGQITTAGGASSDGNPGGTGGNGGPAGLWSAVPCAGGGTGWSSNGGGPYGGLGYNTWTGGPGFC
;
A
#
# COMPACT_ATOMS: atom_id res chain seq x y z
N GLY A 1 29.98 11.91 -18.24
CA GLY A 1 29.76 11.66 -16.82
C GLY A 1 28.31 11.35 -16.59
N GLY A 2 28.00 10.23 -15.93
CA GLY A 2 26.62 9.89 -15.62
C GLY A 2 26.01 10.94 -14.68
N SER A 3 24.77 11.35 -14.95
CA SER A 3 24.01 12.19 -14.03
C SER A 3 23.58 11.34 -12.84
N SER A 4 23.93 11.76 -11.63
CA SER A 4 23.42 11.15 -10.41
C SER A 4 22.49 12.16 -9.71
N GLY A 5 21.33 11.67 -9.25
CA GLY A 5 20.36 12.50 -8.56
C GLY A 5 19.31 11.62 -7.87
N THR A 6 18.55 12.21 -6.97
CA THR A 6 17.44 11.54 -6.29
C THR A 6 16.18 12.35 -6.53
N GLN A 7 15.09 11.66 -6.84
CA GLN A 7 13.77 12.26 -6.92
C GLN A 7 12.83 11.52 -5.98
N THR A 8 12.08 12.28 -5.19
CA THR A 8 11.08 11.74 -4.24
C THR A 8 9.68 12.03 -4.75
N PHE A 9 8.81 11.04 -4.68
CA PHE A 9 7.40 11.12 -5.00
C PHE A 9 6.57 10.94 -3.74
N ASN A 10 5.68 11.88 -3.48
CA ASN A 10 4.72 11.83 -2.38
C ASN A 10 3.32 11.53 -2.92
N TYR A 11 2.41 11.14 -2.05
CA TYR A 11 1.01 10.94 -2.41
C TYR A 11 0.38 12.22 -2.96
N THR A 12 -0.29 12.10 -4.11
CA THR A 12 -0.98 13.22 -4.79
C THR A 12 -2.42 12.89 -5.17
N GLY A 13 -2.86 11.65 -4.95
CA GLY A 13 -4.14 11.14 -5.47
C GLY A 13 -4.16 10.96 -6.99
N ALA A 14 -3.01 10.99 -7.65
CA ALA A 14 -2.88 10.89 -9.10
C ALA A 14 -1.63 10.10 -9.52
N ILE A 15 -1.64 9.49 -10.72
CA ILE A 15 -0.43 8.92 -11.34
C ILE A 15 0.53 10.06 -11.62
N GLN A 16 1.75 9.91 -11.15
CA GLN A 16 2.86 10.80 -11.42
C GLN A 16 3.76 10.15 -12.47
N THR A 17 4.57 10.94 -13.16
CA THR A 17 5.49 10.42 -14.17
C THR A 17 6.92 10.77 -13.82
N PHE A 18 7.84 9.86 -14.14
CA PHE A 18 9.27 10.08 -14.10
C PHE A 18 9.85 9.80 -15.48
N THR A 19 10.49 10.81 -16.08
CA THR A 19 11.24 10.64 -17.32
C THR A 19 12.69 10.37 -17.00
N VAL A 20 13.22 9.24 -17.44
CA VAL A 20 14.62 8.85 -17.24
C VAL A 20 15.54 9.89 -17.89
N PRO A 21 16.44 10.53 -17.13
CA PRO A 21 17.33 11.55 -17.67
C PRO A 21 18.29 11.00 -18.75
N VAL A 22 18.77 11.90 -19.61
CA VAL A 22 19.77 11.57 -20.62
C VAL A 22 21.04 11.03 -19.95
N GLY A 23 21.55 9.93 -20.47
CA GLY A 23 22.75 9.26 -19.95
C GLY A 23 22.51 8.34 -18.76
N VAL A 24 21.29 8.23 -18.24
CA VAL A 24 20.93 7.30 -17.15
C VAL A 24 20.43 5.99 -17.75
N THR A 25 21.11 4.90 -17.42
CA THR A 25 20.77 3.54 -17.89
C THR A 25 20.38 2.60 -16.75
N SER A 26 20.47 3.07 -15.49
CA SER A 26 20.10 2.31 -14.31
C SER A 26 19.54 3.26 -13.24
N ILE A 27 18.46 2.82 -12.55
CA ILE A 27 17.87 3.53 -11.43
C ILE A 27 17.68 2.57 -10.26
N THR A 28 17.84 3.07 -9.05
CA THR A 28 17.44 2.36 -7.84
C THR A 28 16.12 2.95 -7.35
N ILE A 29 15.14 2.09 -7.13
CA ILE A 29 13.81 2.47 -6.63
C ILE A 29 13.67 1.98 -5.20
N ASP A 30 13.31 2.87 -4.26
CA ASP A 30 12.88 2.54 -2.89
C ASP A 30 11.39 2.89 -2.79
N ALA A 31 10.53 1.90 -2.96
CA ALA A 31 9.08 2.04 -2.87
C ALA A 31 8.58 1.64 -1.49
N ARG A 32 7.66 2.42 -0.95
CA ARG A 32 7.03 2.15 0.34
C ARG A 32 5.53 2.20 0.19
N GLY A 33 4.86 1.09 0.54
CA GLY A 33 3.41 1.08 0.70
C GLY A 33 3.02 1.94 1.90
N ALA A 34 1.80 2.46 1.87
CA ALA A 34 1.28 3.28 2.95
C ALA A 34 0.86 2.45 4.15
N GLN A 35 0.95 3.03 5.34
CA GLN A 35 0.48 2.43 6.57
C GLN A 35 -1.05 2.40 6.60
N GLY A 36 -1.63 1.37 7.18
CA GLY A 36 -3.05 1.33 7.49
C GLY A 36 -3.44 2.35 8.55
N GLY A 37 -4.72 2.69 8.60
CA GLY A 37 -5.29 3.57 9.60
C GLY A 37 -5.20 2.97 11.01
N GLY A 38 -4.95 3.82 11.98
CA GLY A 38 -4.98 3.46 13.40
C GLY A 38 -6.36 3.64 14.02
N SER A 39 -6.51 3.14 15.23
CA SER A 39 -7.72 3.29 16.03
C SER A 39 -7.37 3.26 17.52
N ASN A 40 -8.05 4.10 18.34
CA ASN A 40 -7.88 4.15 19.80
C ASN A 40 -6.44 4.08 20.30
N GLY A 41 -5.57 4.97 19.79
CA GLY A 41 -4.18 5.07 20.22
C GLY A 41 -3.25 3.97 19.70
N GLY A 42 -3.75 3.03 18.88
CA GLY A 42 -2.92 2.06 18.17
C GLY A 42 -2.78 2.38 16.67
N ALA A 43 -1.62 2.12 16.11
CA ALA A 43 -1.35 2.28 14.68
C ALA A 43 -1.86 1.07 13.88
N GLY A 44 -2.21 1.27 12.62
CA GLY A 44 -2.40 0.18 11.65
C GLY A 44 -1.07 -0.45 11.22
N GLY A 45 -1.14 -1.52 10.45
CA GLY A 45 0.03 -2.21 9.91
C GLY A 45 0.87 -1.30 8.99
N LEU A 46 2.18 -1.45 9.01
CA LEU A 46 3.07 -0.74 8.10
C LEU A 46 2.93 -1.29 6.68
N GLY A 47 3.07 -0.44 5.68
CA GLY A 47 3.23 -0.90 4.31
C GLY A 47 4.57 -1.59 4.08
N ALA A 48 4.65 -2.39 3.03
CA ALA A 48 5.89 -3.02 2.60
C ALA A 48 6.92 -1.97 2.14
N ARG A 49 8.20 -2.27 2.30
CA ARG A 49 9.30 -1.53 1.67
C ARG A 49 10.00 -2.42 0.68
N MET A 50 10.07 -1.99 -0.55
CA MET A 50 10.68 -2.73 -1.66
C MET A 50 11.75 -1.88 -2.30
N THR A 51 12.98 -2.39 -2.36
CA THR A 51 14.11 -1.70 -2.99
C THR A 51 14.71 -2.58 -4.07
N GLY A 52 14.97 -2.01 -5.23
CA GLY A 52 15.59 -2.73 -6.35
C GLY A 52 16.27 -1.79 -7.33
N THR A 53 17.24 -2.32 -8.08
CA THR A 53 17.92 -1.61 -9.16
C THR A 53 17.45 -2.16 -10.50
N TYR A 54 17.08 -1.26 -11.41
CA TYR A 54 16.43 -1.59 -12.68
C TYR A 54 17.19 -0.95 -13.83
N THR A 55 17.38 -1.72 -14.90
CA THR A 55 17.88 -1.19 -16.17
C THR A 55 16.77 -0.37 -16.83
N VAL A 56 17.11 0.83 -17.28
CA VAL A 56 16.21 1.76 -17.95
C VAL A 56 16.87 2.37 -19.19
N THR A 57 16.07 2.95 -20.05
CA THR A 57 16.55 3.66 -21.24
C THR A 57 16.37 5.18 -21.05
N PRO A 58 17.39 6.00 -21.40
CA PRO A 58 17.22 7.46 -21.41
C PRO A 58 15.98 7.90 -22.17
N GLY A 59 15.20 8.79 -21.61
CA GLY A 59 13.91 9.23 -22.17
C GLY A 59 12.73 8.30 -21.89
N GLN A 60 12.95 7.12 -21.34
CA GLN A 60 11.85 6.23 -20.89
C GLN A 60 10.99 6.95 -19.87
N VAL A 61 9.65 6.85 -20.03
CA VAL A 61 8.69 7.38 -19.07
C VAL A 61 8.20 6.24 -18.19
N LEU A 62 8.34 6.42 -16.88
CA LEU A 62 7.81 5.53 -15.86
C LEU A 62 6.61 6.19 -15.19
N SER A 63 5.61 5.40 -14.90
CA SER A 63 4.45 5.81 -14.10
C SER A 63 4.70 5.45 -12.62
N VAL A 64 4.38 6.39 -11.74
CA VAL A 64 4.56 6.26 -10.30
C VAL A 64 3.23 6.48 -9.60
N VAL A 65 2.80 5.50 -8.85
CA VAL A 65 1.66 5.58 -7.93
C VAL A 65 2.18 5.52 -6.51
N VAL A 66 1.77 6.48 -5.68
CA VAL A 66 2.11 6.48 -4.25
C VAL A 66 0.85 6.26 -3.44
N GLY A 67 0.87 5.26 -2.58
CA GLY A 67 -0.27 4.89 -1.73
C GLY A 67 -0.60 5.96 -0.70
N GLN A 68 -1.89 6.10 -0.39
CA GLN A 68 -2.38 6.93 0.70
C GLN A 68 -2.38 6.14 2.00
N GLN A 69 -2.08 6.79 3.11
CA GLN A 69 -2.26 6.21 4.44
C GLN A 69 -3.74 5.95 4.71
N GLY A 70 -4.02 4.81 5.34
CA GLY A 70 -5.37 4.47 5.77
C GLY A 70 -5.95 5.52 6.73
N LEU A 71 -7.24 5.85 6.55
CA LEU A 71 -7.89 6.85 7.41
C LEU A 71 -8.00 6.36 8.85
N LEU A 72 -7.71 7.27 9.77
CA LEU A 72 -8.01 7.11 11.19
C LEU A 72 -9.52 7.24 11.39
N GLN A 73 -10.14 6.26 12.01
CA GLN A 73 -11.51 6.44 12.49
C GLN A 73 -11.46 7.08 13.89
N VAL A 74 -12.01 8.28 13.99
CA VAL A 74 -12.17 9.00 15.26
C VAL A 74 -13.66 9.11 15.55
N GLY A 75 -14.14 8.40 16.57
CA GLY A 75 -15.55 8.54 17.01
C GLY A 75 -16.08 7.35 17.79
N GLY A 76 -16.83 7.64 18.82
CA GLY A 76 -17.16 6.88 20.01
C GLY A 76 -18.09 5.67 19.95
N ASN A 77 -18.22 4.93 18.90
CA ASN A 77 -19.01 3.69 18.89
C ASN A 77 -18.17 2.49 18.55
N ALA A 78 -18.49 1.36 19.15
CA ALA A 78 -17.77 0.09 19.13
C ALA A 78 -17.54 -0.57 17.74
N GLN A 79 -17.87 0.10 16.65
CA GLN A 79 -17.72 -0.36 15.27
C GLN A 79 -16.73 0.49 14.45
N ASN A 80 -15.82 1.20 15.13
CA ASN A 80 -14.87 2.07 14.44
C ASN A 80 -13.80 1.25 13.73
N SER A 81 -13.95 1.16 12.43
CA SER A 81 -13.04 0.46 11.52
C SER A 81 -12.09 1.46 10.88
N SER A 82 -10.80 1.16 10.84
CA SER A 82 -9.85 1.97 10.12
C SER A 82 -9.56 1.41 8.72
N GLY A 83 -9.19 2.30 7.79
CA GLY A 83 -8.91 1.93 6.41
C GLY A 83 -7.58 1.19 6.25
N GLY A 84 -7.48 0.32 5.25
CA GLY A 84 -6.20 -0.22 4.81
C GLY A 84 -5.34 0.84 4.12
N GLY A 85 -4.04 0.71 4.16
CA GLY A 85 -3.10 1.55 3.43
C GLY A 85 -3.09 1.22 1.93
N GLY A 86 -2.86 2.24 1.10
CA GLY A 86 -2.66 2.10 -0.33
C GLY A 86 -1.28 1.54 -0.69
N GLY A 87 -1.18 0.81 -1.79
CA GLY A 87 0.11 0.35 -2.33
C GLY A 87 0.84 1.44 -3.13
N SER A 88 2.16 1.34 -3.20
CA SER A 88 2.99 2.17 -4.07
C SER A 88 3.60 1.32 -5.18
N PHE A 89 3.51 1.82 -6.42
CA PHE A 89 3.86 1.05 -7.62
C PHE A 89 4.66 1.90 -8.59
N VAL A 90 5.65 1.29 -9.27
CA VAL A 90 6.34 1.90 -10.40
C VAL A 90 6.29 0.93 -11.57
N PHE A 91 5.86 1.42 -12.73
CA PHE A 91 5.67 0.61 -13.94
C PHE A 91 6.01 1.40 -15.21
N GLY A 92 6.39 0.67 -16.25
CA GLY A 92 6.72 1.21 -17.57
C GLY A 92 5.52 1.31 -18.50
N ALA A 93 5.78 1.52 -19.77
CA ALA A 93 4.79 1.51 -20.84
C ALA A 93 4.12 0.11 -20.93
N GLY A 94 2.78 0.09 -21.04
CA GLY A 94 2.01 -1.12 -20.78
C GLY A 94 2.07 -1.48 -19.28
N PRO A 95 1.43 -2.54 -18.80
CA PRO A 95 1.43 -2.90 -17.39
C PRO A 95 2.74 -3.60 -16.95
N THR A 96 3.90 -3.17 -17.48
CA THR A 96 5.20 -3.76 -17.09
C THR A 96 5.60 -3.25 -15.71
N LEU A 97 5.23 -4.00 -14.68
CA LEU A 97 5.56 -3.68 -13.30
C LEU A 97 7.07 -3.78 -13.06
N LEU A 98 7.67 -2.75 -12.49
CA LEU A 98 9.05 -2.74 -11.99
C LEU A 98 9.06 -3.06 -10.49
N VAL A 99 8.29 -2.34 -9.69
CA VAL A 99 8.21 -2.55 -8.24
C VAL A 99 6.80 -2.37 -7.74
N ALA A 100 6.43 -3.21 -6.77
CA ALA A 100 5.18 -3.11 -6.02
C ALA A 100 5.47 -3.18 -4.53
N ALA A 101 5.05 -2.17 -3.78
CA ALA A 101 5.08 -2.15 -2.34
C ALA A 101 3.63 -2.11 -1.82
N GLY A 102 3.15 -3.22 -1.29
CA GLY A 102 1.77 -3.34 -0.78
C GLY A 102 1.52 -2.47 0.45
N GLY A 103 0.30 -2.01 0.62
CA GLY A 103 -0.14 -1.27 1.81
C GLY A 103 -0.30 -2.16 3.04
N GLY A 104 -0.30 -1.56 4.22
CA GLY A 104 -0.59 -2.23 5.48
C GLY A 104 -2.08 -2.32 5.77
N GLY A 105 -2.51 -3.29 6.55
CA GLY A 105 -3.90 -3.41 7.01
C GLY A 105 -4.28 -2.35 8.04
N GLY A 106 -5.55 -1.95 8.06
CA GLY A 106 -6.11 -1.08 9.08
C GLY A 106 -6.25 -1.80 10.43
N LYS A 107 -6.48 -1.02 11.51
CA LYS A 107 -6.72 -1.56 12.85
C LYS A 107 -8.21 -1.58 13.18
N CYS A 108 -8.66 -2.67 13.80
CA CYS A 108 -9.99 -2.76 14.40
C CYS A 108 -10.00 -2.19 15.81
N ASN A 109 -11.03 -1.44 16.17
CA ASN A 109 -11.11 -0.73 17.45
C ASN A 109 -11.64 -1.55 18.62
N TRP A 110 -12.12 -2.74 18.40
CA TRP A 110 -12.88 -3.48 19.41
C TRP A 110 -12.08 -3.92 20.64
N LEU A 111 -10.75 -3.89 20.57
CA LEU A 111 -9.88 -4.25 21.69
C LEU A 111 -9.03 -3.05 22.11
N SER A 112 -9.45 -2.35 23.15
CA SER A 112 -8.75 -1.18 23.71
C SER A 112 -7.36 -1.48 24.29
N SER A 113 -6.93 -2.73 24.33
CA SER A 113 -5.69 -3.17 24.96
C SER A 113 -4.81 -4.07 24.08
N SER A 114 -5.15 -4.27 22.82
CA SER A 114 -4.30 -5.11 21.97
C SER A 114 -3.09 -4.32 21.48
N PRO A 115 -1.86 -4.82 21.71
CA PRO A 115 -0.65 -4.19 21.19
C PRO A 115 -0.69 -4.14 19.65
N LEU A 116 0.19 -3.33 19.07
CA LEU A 116 0.45 -3.28 17.64
C LEU A 116 0.39 -4.69 17.05
N HIS A 117 -0.42 -4.88 16.02
CA HIS A 117 -0.45 -6.14 15.28
C HIS A 117 0.57 -6.06 14.13
N PRO A 118 1.84 -6.43 14.38
CA PRO A 118 2.88 -6.35 13.35
C PRO A 118 2.61 -7.29 12.17
N GLU A 119 1.78 -8.28 12.37
CA GLU A 119 1.36 -9.25 11.35
C GLU A 119 0.50 -8.64 10.23
N ALA A 120 -0.17 -7.51 10.49
CA ALA A 120 -0.88 -6.76 9.46
C ALA A 120 0.05 -5.89 8.58
N ALA A 121 1.35 -5.95 8.82
CA ALA A 121 2.33 -5.23 8.01
C ALA A 121 2.50 -5.87 6.62
N GLY A 122 2.74 -5.02 5.62
CA GLY A 122 3.11 -5.45 4.28
C GLY A 122 4.38 -6.29 4.29
N GLN A 123 4.39 -7.38 3.55
CA GLN A 123 5.51 -8.31 3.46
C GLN A 123 6.29 -8.09 2.15
N ILE A 124 7.55 -8.52 2.14
CA ILE A 124 8.40 -8.48 0.95
C ILE A 124 8.20 -9.67 0.00
N THR A 125 7.28 -10.56 0.33
CA THR A 125 6.88 -11.71 -0.48
C THR A 125 5.61 -11.41 -1.26
N THR A 126 5.20 -12.32 -2.15
CA THR A 126 3.91 -12.24 -2.87
C THR A 126 2.69 -12.51 -1.96
N ALA A 127 2.92 -12.87 -0.69
CA ALA A 127 1.89 -13.05 0.33
C ALA A 127 2.03 -11.95 1.39
N GLY A 128 0.93 -11.33 1.77
CA GLY A 128 0.84 -10.40 2.90
C GLY A 128 0.83 -11.14 4.25
N GLY A 129 1.12 -10.42 5.34
CA GLY A 129 1.01 -10.94 6.69
C GLY A 129 -0.45 -11.25 7.07
N ALA A 130 -0.66 -12.33 7.80
CA ALA A 130 -1.97 -12.62 8.38
C ALA A 130 -2.28 -11.66 9.53
N SER A 131 -3.56 -11.36 9.78
CA SER A 131 -3.96 -10.63 10.98
C SER A 131 -3.91 -11.53 12.23
N SER A 132 -3.83 -10.91 13.42
CA SER A 132 -3.90 -11.65 14.69
C SER A 132 -5.17 -12.49 14.86
N ASP A 133 -6.23 -12.12 14.17
CA ASP A 133 -7.53 -12.85 14.20
C ASP A 133 -7.56 -14.01 13.20
N GLY A 134 -6.40 -14.38 12.63
CA GLY A 134 -6.25 -15.52 11.72
C GLY A 134 -6.70 -15.26 10.29
N ASN A 135 -7.06 -14.03 9.91
CA ASN A 135 -7.35 -13.71 8.52
C ASN A 135 -6.07 -13.73 7.71
N PRO A 136 -6.00 -14.48 6.60
CA PRO A 136 -4.79 -14.54 5.78
C PRO A 136 -4.50 -13.17 5.15
N GLY A 137 -3.24 -12.87 4.91
CA GLY A 137 -2.85 -11.75 4.07
C GLY A 137 -3.23 -11.98 2.60
N GLY A 138 -3.11 -10.95 1.77
CA GLY A 138 -3.26 -11.09 0.31
C GLY A 138 -2.20 -12.03 -0.26
N THR A 139 -2.51 -12.69 -1.37
CA THR A 139 -1.60 -13.61 -2.05
C THR A 139 -1.50 -13.31 -3.54
N GLY A 140 -0.36 -13.65 -4.17
CA GLY A 140 -0.17 -13.49 -5.63
C GLY A 140 -0.28 -12.04 -6.12
N GLY A 141 0.10 -11.08 -5.30
CA GLY A 141 -0.01 -9.66 -5.63
C GLY A 141 -1.39 -9.06 -5.35
N ASN A 142 -2.35 -9.82 -4.83
CA ASN A 142 -3.65 -9.30 -4.41
C ASN A 142 -3.56 -8.60 -3.05
N GLY A 143 -4.49 -7.69 -2.80
CA GLY A 143 -4.67 -7.07 -1.49
C GLY A 143 -5.14 -8.07 -0.44
N GLY A 144 -4.89 -7.75 0.83
CA GLY A 144 -5.37 -8.55 1.96
C GLY A 144 -6.89 -8.46 2.14
N PRO A 145 -7.54 -9.49 2.70
CA PRO A 145 -8.96 -9.44 3.04
C PRO A 145 -9.23 -8.42 4.17
N ALA A 146 -10.49 -8.10 4.39
CA ALA A 146 -10.89 -7.33 5.55
C ALA A 146 -10.58 -8.08 6.85
N GLY A 147 -10.18 -7.36 7.89
CA GLY A 147 -10.20 -7.87 9.25
C GLY A 147 -11.65 -8.12 9.69
N LEU A 148 -11.92 -9.22 10.35
CA LEU A 148 -13.24 -9.59 10.80
C LEU A 148 -13.29 -9.69 12.33
N TRP A 149 -14.35 -9.17 12.94
CA TRP A 149 -14.73 -9.44 14.31
C TRP A 149 -16.10 -10.08 14.32
N SER A 150 -16.18 -11.34 14.82
CA SER A 150 -17.46 -12.07 14.89
C SER A 150 -18.24 -12.04 13.56
N ALA A 151 -17.56 -12.27 12.43
CA ALA A 151 -18.07 -12.23 11.06
C ALA A 151 -18.46 -10.83 10.52
N VAL A 152 -18.18 -9.75 11.26
CA VAL A 152 -18.42 -8.37 10.80
C VAL A 152 -17.09 -7.73 10.39
N PRO A 153 -16.96 -7.12 9.19
CA PRO A 153 -15.77 -6.40 8.79
C PRO A 153 -15.45 -5.26 9.78
N CYS A 154 -14.24 -5.26 10.35
CA CYS A 154 -13.83 -4.29 11.34
C CYS A 154 -12.51 -3.55 10.99
N ALA A 155 -11.85 -3.92 9.91
CA ALA A 155 -10.69 -3.21 9.40
C ALA A 155 -10.55 -3.44 7.90
N GLY A 156 -10.01 -2.46 7.19
CA GLY A 156 -9.71 -2.59 5.77
C GLY A 156 -8.40 -3.34 5.54
N GLY A 157 -8.39 -4.24 4.54
CA GLY A 157 -7.17 -4.89 4.08
C GLY A 157 -6.24 -3.91 3.34
N GLY A 158 -4.93 -4.13 3.43
CA GLY A 158 -3.95 -3.39 2.63
C GLY A 158 -4.01 -3.79 1.16
N THR A 159 -3.58 -2.90 0.28
CA THR A 159 -3.61 -3.10 -1.19
C THR A 159 -2.50 -3.98 -1.69
N GLY A 160 -2.80 -4.75 -2.74
CA GLY A 160 -1.82 -5.37 -3.64
C GLY A 160 -1.78 -4.72 -5.01
N TRP A 161 -0.89 -5.22 -5.88
CA TRP A 161 -0.80 -4.79 -7.28
C TRP A 161 -2.03 -5.21 -8.10
N SER A 162 -2.50 -6.43 -7.90
CA SER A 162 -3.54 -7.05 -8.72
C SER A 162 -4.95 -6.77 -8.24
N SER A 163 -5.15 -6.39 -6.97
CA SER A 163 -6.47 -6.05 -6.44
C SER A 163 -6.42 -5.09 -5.26
N ASN A 164 -7.57 -4.50 -4.97
CA ASN A 164 -7.79 -3.72 -3.76
C ASN A 164 -7.65 -4.58 -2.49
N GLY A 165 -7.46 -3.93 -1.36
CA GLY A 165 -7.70 -4.52 -0.06
C GLY A 165 -9.19 -4.84 0.13
N GLY A 166 -9.48 -5.88 0.88
CA GLY A 166 -10.84 -6.33 1.16
C GLY A 166 -11.60 -5.45 2.15
N GLY A 167 -12.93 -5.58 2.12
CA GLY A 167 -13.85 -4.85 2.98
C GLY A 167 -14.20 -3.45 2.48
N PRO A 168 -15.20 -2.81 3.11
CA PRO A 168 -15.67 -1.49 2.69
C PRO A 168 -14.64 -0.37 2.88
N TYR A 169 -13.58 -0.64 3.64
CA TYR A 169 -12.50 0.29 3.96
C TYR A 169 -11.13 -0.20 3.45
N GLY A 170 -11.11 -1.12 2.49
CA GLY A 170 -9.89 -1.65 1.88
C GLY A 170 -9.13 -0.56 1.10
N GLY A 171 -7.81 -0.62 1.12
CA GLY A 171 -6.98 0.26 0.30
C GLY A 171 -7.20 -0.01 -1.20
N LEU A 172 -7.02 1.00 -2.06
CA LEU A 172 -7.21 0.87 -3.52
C LEU A 172 -5.96 0.34 -4.22
N GLY A 173 -6.14 -0.63 -5.09
CA GLY A 173 -5.10 -1.21 -5.95
C GLY A 173 -5.00 -0.53 -7.31
N TYR A 174 -3.96 -0.86 -8.06
CA TYR A 174 -3.70 -0.28 -9.37
C TYR A 174 -4.84 -0.52 -10.38
N ASN A 175 -5.37 -1.73 -10.45
CA ASN A 175 -6.38 -2.09 -11.47
C ASN A 175 -7.73 -1.37 -11.31
N THR A 176 -8.00 -0.80 -10.15
CA THR A 176 -9.23 -0.04 -9.87
C THR A 176 -8.94 1.43 -9.62
N TRP A 177 -7.65 1.82 -9.71
CA TRP A 177 -7.25 3.19 -9.47
C TRP A 177 -7.58 4.06 -10.68
N THR A 178 -8.64 4.84 -10.60
CA THR A 178 -9.14 5.70 -11.68
C THR A 178 -8.68 7.16 -11.55
N GLY A 179 -7.67 7.42 -10.71
CA GLY A 179 -7.16 8.78 -10.47
C GLY A 179 -8.07 9.65 -9.62
N GLY A 180 -9.08 9.06 -9.02
CA GLY A 180 -9.91 9.74 -8.01
C GLY A 180 -9.22 9.83 -6.65
N PRO A 181 -9.73 10.64 -5.71
CA PRO A 181 -9.23 10.65 -4.35
C PRO A 181 -9.28 9.22 -3.80
N GLY A 182 -8.12 8.69 -3.45
CA GLY A 182 -8.03 7.36 -2.87
C GLY A 182 -8.81 7.37 -1.56
N PHE A 183 -9.98 6.76 -1.57
CA PHE A 183 -10.65 6.42 -0.33
C PHE A 183 -9.91 5.22 0.24
N CYS A 184 -9.38 5.40 1.43
CA CYS A 184 -8.86 4.33 2.27
C CYS A 184 -10.00 3.62 2.99
#